data_4695d7b8151dfa5512621411ee7f8f0c
#
_entry.id   4695d7b8151dfa5512621411ee7f8f0c
#
_cell.length_a   1.000
_cell.length_b   1.000
_cell.length_c   1.000
_cell.angle_alpha   90.00
_cell.angle_beta   90.00
_cell.angle_gamma   90.00
#
_symmetry.space_group_name_H-M   'P 1'
#
loop_
_entity.id
_entity.type
_entity.pdbx_description
1 polymer ?
#
loop_
_entity_poly.entity_id
_entity_poly.type
_entity_poly.pdbx_seq_one_letter_code
_entity_poly.pdbx_strand_id
1 'polypeptide(L)'
;MKLGFMGFFVIAAVQALKKFPVVNASIDGSDIVYHGFQDIGVAVSTERGLVVPVIKDADTKSLPEIEKSILEYSEKARNGKLSIDEMQGGTFTISNGGVFGSLLSTPILNAPQTAILGMHSIQDRPVAINGEVCVRPMMYLAMSYDHRLLDGREAVTSVSYTHLTLPTNDLV
;
A
#
# COMPACT_ATOMS: atom_id res chain seq x y z
N MET A 1 -12.31 4.48 18.30
CA MET A 1 -11.03 4.02 17.70
C MET A 1 -10.51 5.14 16.82
N LYS A 2 -9.25 5.53 16.94
CA LYS A 2 -8.67 6.57 16.07
C LYS A 2 -8.32 5.90 14.75
N LEU A 3 -8.89 6.37 13.64
CA LEU A 3 -8.58 5.87 12.30
C LEU A 3 -7.21 6.39 11.87
N GLY A 4 -6.39 5.52 11.34
CA GLY A 4 -5.06 5.83 10.80
C GLY A 4 -5.07 5.95 9.29
N PHE A 5 -4.10 6.65 8.73
CA PHE A 5 -3.93 6.77 7.28
C PHE A 5 -3.75 5.42 6.57
N MET A 6 -3.10 4.46 7.23
CA MET A 6 -2.77 3.17 6.62
C MET A 6 -4.03 2.38 6.21
N GLY A 7 -5.07 2.36 7.04
CA GLY A 7 -6.31 1.66 6.72
C GLY A 7 -7.00 2.22 5.47
N PHE A 8 -7.00 3.54 5.30
CA PHE A 8 -7.51 4.18 4.09
C PHE A 8 -6.71 3.78 2.84
N PHE A 9 -5.38 3.72 2.94
CA PHE A 9 -4.53 3.29 1.82
C PHE A 9 -4.73 1.80 1.48
N VAL A 10 -4.97 0.95 2.48
CA VAL A 10 -5.31 -0.46 2.23
C VAL A 10 -6.61 -0.56 1.44
N ILE A 11 -7.67 0.15 1.85
CA ILE A 11 -8.94 0.16 1.11
C ILE A 11 -8.77 0.71 -0.31
N ALA A 12 -8.06 1.82 -0.45
CA ALA A 12 -7.82 2.43 -1.76
C ALA A 12 -7.03 1.49 -2.68
N ALA A 13 -6.00 0.81 -2.14
CA ALA A 13 -5.25 -0.19 -2.87
C ALA A 13 -6.14 -1.37 -3.29
N VAL A 14 -6.96 -1.90 -2.41
CA VAL A 14 -7.93 -2.97 -2.73
C VAL A 14 -8.83 -2.57 -3.89
N GLN A 15 -9.38 -1.35 -3.89
CA GLN A 15 -10.21 -0.86 -4.99
C GLN A 15 -9.42 -0.73 -6.30
N ALA A 16 -8.17 -0.26 -6.22
CA ALA A 16 -7.29 -0.18 -7.39
C ALA A 16 -6.97 -1.58 -7.95
N LEU A 17 -6.66 -2.55 -7.10
CA LEU A 17 -6.34 -3.92 -7.51
C LEU A 17 -7.55 -4.63 -8.14
N LYS A 18 -8.77 -4.36 -7.67
CA LYS A 18 -10.01 -4.84 -8.32
C LYS A 18 -10.20 -4.22 -9.70
N LYS A 19 -9.85 -2.96 -9.87
CA LYS A 19 -9.97 -2.25 -11.15
C LYS A 19 -8.87 -2.62 -12.14
N PHE A 20 -7.67 -2.93 -11.63
CA PHE A 20 -6.48 -3.28 -12.40
C PHE A 20 -5.94 -4.66 -11.96
N PRO A 21 -6.61 -5.78 -12.32
CA PRO A 21 -6.27 -7.11 -11.81
C PRO A 21 -4.84 -7.56 -12.12
N VAL A 22 -4.24 -7.06 -13.19
CA VAL A 22 -2.86 -7.37 -13.57
C VAL A 22 -1.85 -6.89 -12.52
N VAL A 23 -2.16 -5.83 -11.76
CA VAL A 23 -1.32 -5.33 -10.65
C VAL A 23 -1.37 -6.28 -9.44
N ASN A 24 -2.43 -7.10 -9.34
CA ASN A 24 -2.62 -8.12 -8.31
C ASN A 24 -2.30 -9.54 -8.84
N ALA A 25 -1.48 -9.65 -9.87
CA ALA A 25 -1.09 -10.92 -10.45
C ALA A 25 0.36 -11.28 -10.07
N SER A 26 0.77 -12.51 -10.29
CA SER A 26 2.13 -12.98 -10.12
C SER A 26 2.57 -13.79 -11.34
N ILE A 27 3.88 -13.99 -11.47
CA ILE A 27 4.46 -14.84 -12.52
C ILE A 27 4.85 -16.18 -11.88
N ASP A 28 4.35 -17.28 -12.43
CA ASP A 28 4.73 -18.63 -12.06
C ASP A 28 5.23 -19.39 -13.31
N GLY A 29 6.54 -19.53 -13.41
CA GLY A 29 7.19 -20.08 -14.59
C GLY A 29 6.88 -19.26 -15.85
N SER A 30 6.10 -19.83 -16.77
CA SER A 30 5.63 -19.20 -18.00
C SER A 30 4.22 -18.60 -17.88
N ASP A 31 3.56 -18.80 -16.75
CA ASP A 31 2.17 -18.46 -16.57
C ASP A 31 1.99 -17.16 -15.76
N ILE A 32 0.92 -16.43 -16.06
CA ILE A 32 0.47 -15.28 -15.27
C ILE A 32 -0.70 -15.76 -14.41
N VAL A 33 -0.51 -15.69 -13.10
CA VAL A 33 -1.52 -16.08 -12.11
C VAL A 33 -2.26 -14.86 -11.61
N TYR A 34 -3.54 -14.72 -11.95
CA TYR A 34 -4.42 -13.67 -11.45
C TYR A 34 -5.05 -14.10 -10.12
N HIS A 35 -4.83 -13.33 -9.07
CA HIS A 35 -5.41 -13.59 -7.76
C HIS A 35 -6.83 -13.02 -7.67
N GLY A 36 -7.81 -13.87 -7.32
CA GLY A 36 -9.21 -13.47 -7.14
C GLY A 36 -9.50 -12.82 -5.77
N PHE A 37 -8.49 -12.66 -4.93
CA PHE A 37 -8.53 -12.08 -3.58
C PHE A 37 -7.44 -11.02 -3.44
N GLN A 38 -7.54 -10.15 -2.44
CA GLN A 38 -6.56 -9.11 -2.17
C GLN A 38 -6.00 -9.30 -0.75
N ASP A 39 -4.82 -9.92 -0.66
CA ASP A 39 -4.05 -10.12 0.56
C ASP A 39 -2.97 -9.05 0.65
N ILE A 40 -3.18 -8.07 1.51
CA ILE A 40 -2.35 -6.86 1.56
C ILE A 40 -1.29 -6.95 2.65
N GLY A 41 -0.02 -7.01 2.24
CA GLY A 41 1.11 -6.85 3.13
C GLY A 41 1.26 -5.39 3.59
N VAL A 42 1.43 -5.19 4.89
CA VAL A 42 1.69 -3.86 5.46
C VAL A 42 3.05 -3.90 6.17
N ALA A 43 4.00 -3.13 5.66
CA ALA A 43 5.35 -3.11 6.23
C ALA A 43 5.36 -2.47 7.63
N VAL A 44 5.90 -3.19 8.60
CA VAL A 44 6.05 -2.74 10.00
C VAL A 44 7.51 -2.79 10.39
N SER A 45 8.05 -1.67 10.86
CA SER A 45 9.40 -1.59 11.41
C SER A 45 9.42 -2.04 12.87
N THR A 46 10.42 -2.85 13.20
CA THR A 46 10.70 -3.31 14.58
C THR A 46 12.17 -3.07 14.89
N GLU A 47 12.55 -3.22 16.15
CA GLU A 47 13.97 -3.17 16.58
C GLU A 47 14.84 -4.24 15.89
N ARG A 48 14.23 -5.34 15.46
CA ARG A 48 14.91 -6.46 14.80
C ARG A 48 14.93 -6.36 13.27
N GLY A 49 14.32 -5.30 12.70
CA GLY A 49 14.22 -5.10 11.27
C GLY A 49 12.79 -4.91 10.78
N LEU A 50 12.61 -4.96 9.47
CA LEU A 50 11.32 -4.81 8.80
C LEU A 50 10.63 -6.16 8.65
N VAL A 51 9.36 -6.23 9.01
CA VAL A 51 8.49 -7.38 8.76
C VAL A 51 7.25 -6.93 8.00
N VAL A 52 6.64 -7.84 7.24
CA VAL A 52 5.49 -7.53 6.39
C VAL A 52 4.36 -8.52 6.69
N PRO A 53 3.60 -8.30 7.78
CA PRO A 53 2.38 -9.07 8.01
C PRO A 53 1.34 -8.82 6.93
N VAL A 54 0.51 -9.81 6.67
CA VAL A 54 -0.46 -9.82 5.57
C VAL A 54 -1.89 -9.80 6.10
N ILE A 55 -2.63 -8.77 5.73
CA ILE A 55 -4.08 -8.69 5.98
C ILE A 55 -4.76 -9.54 4.91
N LYS A 56 -5.21 -10.71 5.32
CA LYS A 56 -5.90 -11.66 4.44
C LYS A 56 -7.30 -11.17 4.08
N ASP A 57 -7.71 -11.43 2.83
CA ASP A 57 -9.04 -11.09 2.31
C ASP A 57 -9.42 -9.62 2.63
N ALA A 58 -8.48 -8.69 2.40
CA ALA A 58 -8.66 -7.29 2.74
C ALA A 58 -9.87 -6.65 2.04
N ASP A 59 -10.27 -7.21 0.91
CA ASP A 59 -11.41 -6.78 0.11
C ASP A 59 -12.78 -7.10 0.72
N THR A 60 -12.82 -8.00 1.70
CA THR A 60 -14.04 -8.37 2.44
C THR A 60 -14.17 -7.61 3.76
N LYS A 61 -13.13 -6.89 4.17
CA LYS A 61 -13.05 -6.22 5.46
C LYS A 61 -13.48 -4.75 5.38
N SER A 62 -14.18 -4.31 6.41
CA SER A 62 -14.47 -2.89 6.65
C SER A 62 -13.23 -2.14 7.13
N LEU A 63 -13.24 -0.81 7.01
CA LEU A 63 -12.14 0.04 7.52
C LEU A 63 -11.82 -0.20 9.00
N PRO A 64 -12.78 -0.32 9.92
CA PRO A 64 -12.49 -0.65 11.32
C PRO A 64 -11.81 -2.02 11.50
N GLU A 65 -12.17 -3.02 10.72
CA GLU A 65 -11.55 -4.35 10.78
C GLU A 65 -10.11 -4.34 10.25
N ILE A 66 -9.85 -3.59 9.17
CA ILE A 66 -8.50 -3.37 8.64
C ILE A 66 -7.63 -2.66 9.69
N GLU A 67 -8.11 -1.58 10.29
CA GLU A 67 -7.37 -0.84 11.32
C GLU A 67 -7.08 -1.72 12.54
N LYS A 68 -8.05 -2.55 12.96
CA LYS A 68 -7.84 -3.51 14.04
C LYS A 68 -6.74 -4.52 13.70
N SER A 69 -6.75 -5.05 12.47
CA SER A 69 -5.72 -5.98 12.00
C SER A 69 -4.33 -5.32 11.97
N ILE A 70 -4.23 -4.07 11.52
CA ILE A 70 -2.97 -3.31 11.49
C ILE A 70 -2.42 -3.12 12.91
N LEU A 71 -3.26 -2.76 13.87
CA LEU A 71 -2.85 -2.58 15.27
C LEU A 71 -2.36 -3.90 15.87
N GLU A 72 -3.15 -4.98 15.70
CA GLU A 72 -2.81 -6.32 16.21
C GLU A 72 -1.47 -6.81 15.64
N TYR A 73 -1.29 -6.71 14.32
CA TYR A 73 -0.05 -7.13 13.69
C TYR A 73 1.15 -6.25 14.08
N SER A 74 0.93 -4.96 14.27
CA SER A 74 1.98 -4.05 14.76
C SER A 74 2.43 -4.41 16.18
N GLU A 75 1.51 -4.78 17.07
CA GLU A 75 1.83 -5.23 18.42
C GLU A 75 2.56 -6.59 18.40
N LYS A 76 2.05 -7.56 17.61
CA LYS A 76 2.71 -8.87 17.45
C LYS A 76 4.12 -8.70 16.88
N ALA A 77 4.30 -7.82 15.89
CA ALA A 77 5.60 -7.54 15.29
C ALA A 77 6.61 -7.02 16.31
N ARG A 78 6.24 -5.98 17.08
CA ARG A 78 7.10 -5.40 18.12
C ARG A 78 7.49 -6.40 19.21
N ASN A 79 6.57 -7.29 19.55
CA ASN A 79 6.77 -8.32 20.57
C ASN A 79 7.46 -9.59 20.01
N GLY A 80 7.78 -9.64 18.71
CA GLY A 80 8.39 -10.81 18.07
C GLY A 80 7.47 -12.04 18.05
N LYS A 81 6.15 -11.84 18.02
CA LYS A 81 5.12 -12.89 18.10
C LYS A 81 4.38 -13.14 16.79
N LEU A 82 4.81 -12.54 15.68
CA LEU A 82 4.25 -12.86 14.36
C LEU A 82 4.62 -14.28 13.97
N SER A 83 3.63 -15.04 13.52
CA SER A 83 3.84 -16.35 12.93
C SER A 83 4.30 -16.22 11.47
N ILE A 84 4.88 -17.30 10.94
CA ILE A 84 5.29 -17.35 9.53
C ILE A 84 4.06 -17.22 8.63
N ASP A 85 2.95 -17.87 8.98
CA ASP A 85 1.70 -17.85 8.21
C ASP A 85 1.11 -16.43 8.10
N GLU A 86 1.29 -15.60 9.13
CA GLU A 86 0.86 -14.20 9.13
C GLU A 86 1.70 -13.30 8.21
N MET A 87 2.83 -13.77 7.72
CA MET A 87 3.76 -13.04 6.84
C MET A 87 3.80 -13.59 5.41
N GLN A 88 3.03 -14.63 5.10
CA GLN A 88 3.03 -15.31 3.80
C GLN A 88 1.75 -15.07 3.00
N GLY A 89 1.84 -15.28 1.68
CA GLY A 89 0.69 -15.28 0.77
C GLY A 89 0.13 -13.91 0.45
N GLY A 90 0.84 -12.82 0.74
CA GLY A 90 0.44 -11.49 0.30
C GLY A 90 0.48 -11.35 -1.22
N THR A 91 -0.48 -10.63 -1.79
CA THR A 91 -0.56 -10.38 -3.24
C THR A 91 -0.06 -8.98 -3.64
N PHE A 92 -0.04 -8.06 -2.68
CA PHE A 92 0.42 -6.67 -2.85
C PHE A 92 0.96 -6.15 -1.51
N THR A 93 1.90 -5.23 -1.54
CA THR A 93 2.48 -4.66 -0.31
C THR A 93 2.36 -3.14 -0.28
N ILE A 94 2.10 -2.59 0.91
CA ILE A 94 2.15 -1.15 1.19
C ILE A 94 3.24 -0.91 2.25
N SER A 95 4.14 0.01 1.97
CA SER A 95 5.18 0.43 2.90
C SER A 95 5.08 1.93 3.18
N ASN A 96 5.42 2.36 4.38
CA ASN A 96 5.39 3.77 4.77
C ASN A 96 6.75 4.23 5.30
N GLY A 97 7.55 4.81 4.42
CA GLY A 97 8.82 5.46 4.77
C GLY A 97 8.65 6.86 5.38
N GLY A 98 7.46 7.44 5.28
CA GLY A 98 7.16 8.78 5.78
C GLY A 98 7.28 8.91 7.30
N VAL A 99 7.06 7.83 8.05
CA VAL A 99 7.24 7.78 9.51
C VAL A 99 8.70 8.01 9.93
N PHE A 100 9.64 7.81 9.00
CA PHE A 100 11.07 8.09 9.18
C PHE A 100 11.52 9.38 8.48
N GLY A 101 10.58 10.15 7.94
CA GLY A 101 10.86 11.41 7.25
C GLY A 101 11.27 11.26 5.78
N SER A 102 11.12 10.08 5.18
CA SER A 102 11.43 9.88 3.76
C SER A 102 10.55 10.77 2.88
N LEU A 103 11.18 11.56 2.03
CA LEU A 103 10.49 12.39 1.04
C LEU A 103 10.04 11.57 -0.17
N LEU A 104 10.93 10.73 -0.67
CA LEU A 104 10.73 9.86 -1.83
C LEU A 104 11.75 8.73 -1.77
N SER A 105 11.30 7.51 -2.03
CA SER A 105 12.14 6.32 -2.13
C SER A 105 11.58 5.37 -3.19
N THR A 106 12.39 4.39 -3.59
CA THR A 106 11.98 3.30 -4.44
C THR A 106 11.79 2.06 -3.58
N PRO A 107 10.54 1.64 -3.28
CA PRO A 107 10.31 0.45 -2.47
C PRO A 107 10.79 -0.81 -3.21
N ILE A 108 11.23 -1.82 -2.46
CA ILE A 108 11.70 -3.09 -3.00
C ILE A 108 10.53 -4.06 -3.10
N LEU A 109 10.39 -4.72 -4.26
CA LEU A 109 9.38 -5.74 -4.49
C LEU A 109 9.55 -6.94 -3.54
N ASN A 110 8.42 -7.42 -3.02
CA ASN A 110 8.36 -8.61 -2.20
C ASN A 110 7.88 -9.80 -3.05
N ALA A 111 8.84 -10.48 -3.71
CA ALA A 111 8.52 -11.61 -4.58
C ALA A 111 7.66 -12.68 -3.85
N PRO A 112 6.69 -13.33 -4.53
CA PRO A 112 6.37 -13.28 -5.96
C PRO A 112 5.43 -12.14 -6.38
N GLN A 113 5.13 -11.18 -5.50
CA GLN A 113 4.31 -10.01 -5.82
C GLN A 113 4.97 -9.21 -6.94
N THR A 114 4.13 -8.61 -7.80
CA THR A 114 4.62 -7.84 -8.96
C THR A 114 4.54 -6.33 -8.77
N ALA A 115 4.01 -5.89 -7.64
CA ALA A 115 3.94 -4.47 -7.31
C ALA A 115 3.97 -4.19 -5.79
N ILE A 116 4.48 -3.01 -5.44
CA ILE A 116 4.52 -2.47 -4.07
C ILE A 116 4.30 -0.96 -4.10
N LEU A 117 3.47 -0.46 -3.19
CA LEU A 117 3.21 0.96 -3.00
C LEU A 117 4.04 1.50 -1.83
N GLY A 118 4.82 2.55 -2.08
CA GLY A 118 5.56 3.31 -1.06
C GLY A 118 4.85 4.62 -0.74
N MET A 119 4.58 4.84 0.55
CA MET A 119 4.10 6.10 1.10
C MET A 119 5.27 6.87 1.73
N HIS A 120 5.17 8.20 1.73
CA HIS A 120 6.23 9.08 2.19
C HIS A 120 5.71 10.13 3.17
N SER A 121 6.60 11.03 3.61
CA SER A 121 6.24 12.08 4.56
C SER A 121 5.25 13.09 3.95
N ILE A 122 4.28 13.50 4.77
CA ILE A 122 3.38 14.61 4.43
C ILE A 122 4.12 15.91 4.74
N GLN A 123 4.20 16.80 3.75
CA GLN A 123 4.85 18.09 3.86
C GLN A 123 3.99 19.17 3.22
N ASP A 124 3.93 20.34 3.85
CA ASP A 124 3.30 21.50 3.25
C ASP A 124 4.11 21.98 2.06
N ARG A 125 3.47 22.07 0.90
CA ARG A 125 4.11 22.46 -0.36
C ARG A 125 3.28 23.48 -1.13
N PRO A 126 3.92 24.44 -1.81
CA PRO A 126 3.23 25.29 -2.76
C PRO A 126 2.82 24.46 -3.98
N VAL A 127 1.53 24.48 -4.29
CA VAL A 127 0.93 23.83 -5.46
C VAL A 127 0.06 24.82 -6.22
N ALA A 128 -0.03 24.66 -7.53
CA ALA A 128 -0.91 25.49 -8.35
C ALA A 128 -2.32 24.84 -8.41
N ILE A 129 -3.33 25.54 -7.94
CA ILE A 129 -4.73 25.15 -8.02
C ILE A 129 -5.49 26.24 -8.75
N ASN A 130 -6.11 25.90 -9.88
CA ASN A 130 -6.84 26.86 -10.73
C ASN A 130 -6.03 28.10 -11.14
N GLY A 131 -4.71 27.94 -11.30
CA GLY A 131 -3.79 29.02 -11.67
C GLY A 131 -3.25 29.85 -10.50
N GLU A 132 -3.67 29.59 -9.27
CA GLU A 132 -3.19 30.25 -8.06
C GLU A 132 -2.24 29.34 -7.26
N VAL A 133 -1.24 29.93 -6.60
CA VAL A 133 -0.32 29.21 -5.73
C VAL A 133 -0.94 29.08 -4.34
N CYS A 134 -1.20 27.83 -3.93
CA CYS A 134 -1.74 27.49 -2.62
C CYS A 134 -0.78 26.58 -1.87
N VAL A 135 -0.72 26.70 -0.54
CA VAL A 135 0.00 25.74 0.30
C VAL A 135 -0.96 24.60 0.67
N ARG A 136 -0.53 23.36 0.42
CA ARG A 136 -1.29 22.14 0.74
C ARG A 136 -0.39 21.07 1.35
N PRO A 137 -0.93 20.23 2.25
CA PRO A 137 -0.23 19.03 2.70
C PRO A 137 -0.14 18.03 1.55
N MET A 138 1.07 17.69 1.14
CA MET A 138 1.36 16.83 0.00
C MET A 138 2.17 15.61 0.43
N MET A 139 1.87 14.45 -0.17
CA MET A 139 2.62 13.22 0.00
C MET A 139 2.99 12.67 -1.38
N TYR A 140 4.24 12.24 -1.54
CA TYR A 140 4.61 11.43 -2.69
C TYR A 140 4.22 9.98 -2.48
N LEU A 141 3.69 9.37 -3.53
CA LEU A 141 3.48 7.94 -3.65
C LEU A 141 4.42 7.40 -4.71
N ALA A 142 5.11 6.32 -4.41
CA ALA A 142 5.97 5.63 -5.35
C ALA A 142 5.50 4.18 -5.50
N MET A 143 5.49 3.67 -6.72
CA MET A 143 5.20 2.28 -7.00
C MET A 143 6.39 1.65 -7.71
N SER A 144 6.92 0.57 -7.13
CA SER A 144 7.83 -0.33 -7.84
C SER A 144 7.04 -1.51 -8.38
N TYR A 145 7.37 -1.95 -9.58
CA TYR A 145 6.64 -3.03 -10.24
C TYR A 145 7.55 -3.89 -11.12
N ASP A 146 7.13 -5.12 -11.37
CA ASP A 146 7.81 -6.05 -12.26
C ASP A 146 7.47 -5.73 -13.72
N HIS A 147 8.42 -5.15 -14.44
CA HIS A 147 8.23 -4.71 -15.82
C HIS A 147 8.11 -5.87 -16.84
N ARG A 148 8.27 -7.11 -16.39
CA ARG A 148 7.94 -8.28 -17.22
C ARG A 148 6.43 -8.48 -17.37
N LEU A 149 5.64 -7.99 -16.41
CA LEU A 149 4.18 -8.14 -16.37
C LEU A 149 3.45 -6.80 -16.53
N LEU A 150 3.95 -5.76 -15.89
CA LEU A 150 3.32 -4.43 -15.85
C LEU A 150 4.10 -3.45 -16.71
N ASP A 151 3.40 -2.56 -17.38
CA ASP A 151 4.00 -1.39 -18.01
C ASP A 151 3.68 -0.09 -17.25
N GLY A 152 4.24 1.02 -17.72
CA GLY A 152 4.06 2.32 -17.08
C GLY A 152 2.60 2.79 -17.06
N ARG A 153 1.77 2.34 -18.00
CA ARG A 153 0.36 2.71 -18.08
C ARG A 153 -0.43 2.09 -16.93
N GLU A 154 -0.35 0.79 -16.74
CA GLU A 154 -1.03 0.08 -15.65
C GLU A 154 -0.53 0.57 -14.30
N ALA A 155 0.79 0.71 -14.14
CA ALA A 155 1.39 1.20 -12.90
C ALA A 155 0.87 2.60 -12.52
N VAL A 156 0.99 3.58 -13.42
CA VAL A 156 0.59 4.97 -13.16
C VAL A 156 -0.92 5.09 -12.96
N THR A 157 -1.73 4.42 -13.79
CA THR A 157 -3.19 4.53 -13.66
C THR A 157 -3.70 3.88 -12.40
N SER A 158 -3.11 2.78 -11.93
CA SER A 158 -3.51 2.15 -10.66
C SER A 158 -3.18 3.03 -9.46
N VAL A 159 -2.02 3.69 -9.43
CA VAL A 159 -1.66 4.66 -8.38
C VAL A 159 -2.58 5.88 -8.41
N SER A 160 -2.87 6.42 -9.59
CA SER A 160 -3.80 7.55 -9.75
C SER A 160 -5.21 7.19 -9.27
N TYR A 161 -5.67 5.97 -9.54
CA TYR A 161 -6.95 5.48 -9.05
C TYR A 161 -6.98 5.33 -7.53
N THR A 162 -5.90 4.87 -6.91
CA THR A 162 -5.75 4.84 -5.45
C THR A 162 -5.95 6.24 -4.85
N HIS A 163 -5.38 7.27 -5.47
CA HIS A 163 -5.55 8.66 -5.05
C HIS A 163 -7.01 9.14 -5.14
N LEU A 164 -7.73 8.79 -6.22
CA LEU A 164 -9.12 9.15 -6.42
C LEU A 164 -10.09 8.48 -5.44
N THR A 165 -9.74 7.30 -4.94
CA THR A 165 -10.58 6.52 -4.01
C THR A 165 -10.32 6.83 -2.54
N LEU A 166 -9.25 7.55 -2.22
CA LEU A 166 -9.05 8.06 -0.87
C LEU A 166 -10.16 9.08 -0.53
N PRO A 167 -10.84 8.94 0.61
CA PRO A 167 -11.91 9.86 1.01
C PRO A 167 -11.35 11.21 1.50
N THR A 168 -10.50 11.82 0.69
CA THR A 168 -9.82 13.10 1.00
C THR A 168 -10.51 14.29 0.36
N ASN A 169 -11.49 14.07 -0.53
CA ASN A 169 -12.19 15.15 -1.22
C ASN A 169 -13.14 15.96 -0.31
N ASP A 170 -13.51 15.41 0.86
CA ASP A 170 -14.40 16.06 1.81
C ASP A 170 -13.66 16.66 3.03
N LEU A 171 -12.34 16.61 3.06
CA LEU A 171 -11.49 17.10 4.16
C LEU A 171 -10.64 18.32 3.79
N VAL A 172 -10.97 19.01 2.68
CA VAL A 172 -10.32 20.26 2.25
C VAL A 172 -11.33 21.38 2.17
#